data_6c6e73283d1f000feb6aa7252b670dee
#
_entry.id   6c6e73283d1f000feb6aa7252b670dee
#
_cell.length_a   1.000
_cell.length_b   1.000
_cell.length_c   1.000
_cell.angle_alpha   90.00
_cell.angle_beta   90.00
_cell.angle_gamma   90.00
#
_symmetry.space_group_name_H-M   'P 1'
#
loop_
_entity.id
_entity.type
_entity.pdbx_description
1 polymer ?
#
loop_
_entity_poly.entity_id
_entity_poly.type
_entity_poly.pdbx_seq_one_letter_code
_entity_poly.pdbx_strand_id
1 'polypeptide(L)'
;MVFNRLKTLLNSNYLHYFGANIKYLIKKETHMLSISEFIVLFLLFSVVWLWYDIISKRELAIYEGKRLASNLNLQLLDDTVHCNRMSIVRSESNWPSIKRVYYFNLSSTTNDRLNCQITLLGNKLTHWYVPPYPSNL
;
A
#
# COMPACT_ATOMS: atom_id res chain seq x y z
N MET A 1 15.33 -70.58 -17.39
CA MET A 1 16.37 -70.08 -16.46
C MET A 1 16.90 -68.69 -16.83
N VAL A 2 16.81 -68.25 -18.08
CA VAL A 2 17.32 -66.94 -18.56
C VAL A 2 16.38 -65.80 -18.18
N PHE A 3 15.05 -66.03 -18.10
CA PHE A 3 14.06 -64.99 -17.83
C PHE A 3 14.12 -64.41 -16.41
N ASN A 4 14.54 -65.19 -15.42
CA ASN A 4 14.69 -64.71 -14.04
C ASN A 4 15.94 -63.87 -13.83
N ARG A 5 17.02 -64.07 -14.60
CA ARG A 5 18.23 -63.23 -14.53
C ARG A 5 18.02 -61.85 -15.18
N LEU A 6 17.24 -61.75 -16.23
CA LEU A 6 16.87 -60.47 -16.83
C LEU A 6 16.00 -59.63 -15.90
N LYS A 7 15.08 -60.22 -15.16
CA LYS A 7 14.24 -59.52 -14.20
C LYS A 7 14.98 -58.92 -13.03
N THR A 8 16.08 -59.59 -12.59
CA THR A 8 16.92 -59.10 -11.48
C THR A 8 17.85 -57.98 -11.94
N LEU A 9 18.34 -58.01 -13.16
CA LEU A 9 19.25 -56.97 -13.71
C LEU A 9 18.52 -55.68 -14.09
N LEU A 10 17.31 -55.82 -14.61
CA LEU A 10 16.45 -54.68 -14.94
C LEU A 10 15.92 -53.95 -13.69
N ASN A 11 15.65 -54.69 -12.62
CA ASN A 11 15.04 -54.07 -11.41
C ASN A 11 16.07 -53.32 -10.56
N SER A 12 17.35 -53.73 -10.55
CA SER A 12 18.39 -53.09 -9.72
C SER A 12 18.86 -51.78 -10.31
N ASN A 13 19.11 -51.73 -11.63
CA ASN A 13 19.61 -50.53 -12.27
C ASN A 13 18.55 -49.43 -12.43
N TYR A 14 17.30 -49.83 -12.76
CA TYR A 14 16.20 -48.85 -12.88
C TYR A 14 15.84 -48.18 -11.56
N LEU A 15 15.84 -48.93 -10.45
CA LEU A 15 15.57 -48.38 -9.12
C LEU A 15 16.66 -47.41 -8.68
N HIS A 16 17.95 -47.70 -9.02
CA HIS A 16 19.03 -46.81 -8.68
C HIS A 16 19.01 -45.49 -9.49
N TYR A 17 18.69 -45.58 -10.79
CA TYR A 17 18.50 -44.38 -11.64
C TYR A 17 17.25 -43.57 -11.27
N PHE A 18 16.16 -44.24 -10.92
CA PHE A 18 14.93 -43.58 -10.49
C PHE A 18 15.09 -42.90 -9.13
N GLY A 19 15.77 -43.54 -8.19
CA GLY A 19 16.10 -42.97 -6.88
C GLY A 19 17.08 -41.79 -6.96
N ALA A 20 18.04 -41.82 -7.86
CA ALA A 20 18.96 -40.72 -8.08
C ALA A 20 18.25 -39.50 -8.72
N ASN A 21 17.39 -39.72 -9.72
CA ASN A 21 16.61 -38.66 -10.33
C ASN A 21 15.60 -38.03 -9.36
N ILE A 22 14.94 -38.81 -8.52
CA ILE A 22 14.03 -38.30 -7.49
C ILE A 22 14.81 -37.48 -6.46
N LYS A 23 15.99 -37.93 -6.01
CA LYS A 23 16.84 -37.12 -5.12
C LYS A 23 17.31 -35.83 -5.76
N TYR A 24 17.62 -35.82 -7.06
CA TYR A 24 17.95 -34.61 -7.81
C TYR A 24 16.76 -33.67 -7.94
N LEU A 25 15.56 -34.17 -8.20
CA LEU A 25 14.33 -33.39 -8.28
C LEU A 25 13.95 -32.81 -6.92
N ILE A 26 14.01 -33.62 -5.86
CA ILE A 26 13.75 -33.15 -4.50
C ILE A 26 14.79 -32.13 -4.05
N LYS A 27 16.08 -32.32 -4.40
CA LYS A 27 17.13 -31.36 -4.08
C LYS A 27 16.99 -30.04 -4.86
N LYS A 28 16.36 -30.05 -6.01
CA LYS A 28 16.11 -28.84 -6.81
C LYS A 28 14.90 -28.04 -6.31
N GLU A 29 13.95 -28.69 -5.64
CA GLU A 29 12.77 -28.02 -5.11
C GLU A 29 12.93 -27.47 -3.68
N THR A 30 13.96 -27.90 -2.94
CA THR A 30 14.32 -27.25 -1.70
C THR A 30 15.30 -26.10 -1.97
N HIS A 31 14.97 -25.21 -2.89
CA HIS A 31 15.46 -23.85 -2.79
C HIS A 31 14.91 -23.28 -1.47
N MET A 32 15.62 -23.52 -0.39
CA MET A 32 15.48 -22.66 0.78
C MET A 32 15.65 -21.26 0.25
N LEU A 33 14.57 -20.48 0.25
CA LEU A 33 14.58 -19.10 -0.17
C LEU A 33 15.85 -18.46 0.40
N SER A 34 16.74 -18.05 -0.46
CA SER A 34 17.98 -17.41 -0.05
C SER A 34 17.60 -16.15 0.74
N ILE A 35 18.41 -15.78 1.72
CA ILE A 35 18.19 -14.54 2.50
C ILE A 35 17.95 -13.34 1.57
N SER A 36 18.62 -13.32 0.41
CA SER A 36 18.41 -12.30 -0.63
C SER A 36 16.99 -12.30 -1.20
N GLU A 37 16.38 -13.46 -1.42
CA GLU A 37 15.01 -13.58 -1.93
C GLU A 37 13.98 -13.11 -0.89
N PHE A 38 14.21 -13.42 0.40
CA PHE A 38 13.40 -12.88 1.48
C PHE A 38 13.49 -11.36 1.58
N ILE A 39 14.68 -10.78 1.41
CA ILE A 39 14.88 -9.33 1.42
C ILE A 39 14.11 -8.69 0.26
N VAL A 40 14.20 -9.24 -0.95
CA VAL A 40 13.48 -8.72 -2.12
C VAL A 40 11.97 -8.81 -1.91
N LEU A 41 11.46 -9.94 -1.41
CA LEU A 41 10.04 -10.12 -1.12
C LEU A 41 9.54 -9.14 -0.06
N PHE A 42 10.32 -8.95 1.01
CA PHE A 42 10.02 -7.99 2.07
C PHE A 42 10.00 -6.55 1.56
N LEU A 43 10.93 -6.21 0.67
CA LEU A 43 11.01 -4.88 0.06
C LEU A 43 9.80 -4.62 -0.85
N LEU A 44 9.41 -5.60 -1.68
CA LEU A 44 8.20 -5.52 -2.50
C LEU A 44 6.95 -5.33 -1.64
N PHE A 45 6.81 -6.11 -0.57
CA PHE A 45 5.68 -5.99 0.34
C PHE A 45 5.63 -4.60 1.01
N SER A 46 6.80 -4.07 1.40
CA SER A 46 6.91 -2.73 1.99
C SER A 46 6.48 -1.63 1.03
N VAL A 47 6.84 -1.73 -0.26
CA VAL A 47 6.41 -0.77 -1.29
C VAL A 47 4.90 -0.80 -1.48
N VAL A 48 4.30 -1.99 -1.59
CA VAL A 48 2.84 -2.15 -1.72
C VAL A 48 2.12 -1.59 -0.50
N TRP A 49 2.64 -1.84 0.70
CA TRP A 49 2.10 -1.31 1.95
C TRP A 49 2.11 0.22 1.98
N LEU A 50 3.24 0.85 1.63
CA LEU A 50 3.37 2.30 1.55
C LEU A 50 2.42 2.90 0.53
N TRP A 51 2.30 2.28 -0.64
CA TRP A 51 1.39 2.72 -1.68
C TRP A 51 -0.07 2.68 -1.22
N TYR A 52 -0.47 1.59 -0.58
CA TYR A 52 -1.81 1.44 0.00
C TYR A 52 -2.09 2.51 1.07
N ASP A 53 -1.12 2.79 1.96
CA ASP A 53 -1.26 3.83 3.00
C ASP A 53 -1.46 5.22 2.38
N ILE A 54 -0.71 5.56 1.32
CA ILE A 54 -0.85 6.85 0.61
C ILE A 54 -2.26 7.02 0.03
N ILE A 55 -2.78 6.00 -0.63
CA ILE A 55 -4.13 6.03 -1.23
C ILE A 55 -5.19 6.17 -0.13
N SER A 56 -5.14 5.35 0.90
CA SER A 56 -6.11 5.38 2.00
C SER A 56 -6.15 6.75 2.70
N LYS A 57 -5.01 7.42 2.85
CA LYS A 57 -4.97 8.75 3.46
C LYS A 57 -5.51 9.85 2.52
N ARG A 58 -5.31 9.70 1.21
CA ARG A 58 -5.93 10.60 0.23
C ARG A 58 -7.45 10.48 0.26
N GLU A 59 -8.00 9.28 0.32
CA GLU A 59 -9.43 9.04 0.43
C GLU A 59 -10.02 9.63 1.71
N LEU A 60 -9.32 9.47 2.83
CA LEU A 60 -9.71 10.09 4.09
C LEU A 60 -9.73 11.62 3.98
N ALA A 61 -8.74 12.22 3.32
CA ALA A 61 -8.69 13.66 3.09
C ALA A 61 -9.86 14.14 2.23
N ILE A 62 -10.22 13.38 1.18
CA ILE A 62 -11.38 13.65 0.34
C ILE A 62 -12.68 13.56 1.15
N TYR A 63 -12.82 12.53 1.97
CA TYR A 63 -14.00 12.34 2.81
C TYR A 63 -14.21 13.50 3.80
N GLU A 64 -13.15 13.89 4.52
CA GLU A 64 -13.23 15.02 5.46
C GLU A 64 -13.42 16.36 4.72
N GLY A 65 -12.81 16.51 3.55
CA GLY A 65 -13.00 17.68 2.69
C GLY A 65 -14.44 17.81 2.19
N LYS A 66 -15.08 16.71 1.77
CA LYS A 66 -16.51 16.67 1.39
C LYS A 66 -17.42 17.02 2.54
N ARG A 67 -17.14 16.48 3.72
CA ARG A 67 -17.90 16.79 4.93
C ARG A 67 -17.81 18.27 5.29
N LEU A 68 -16.62 18.85 5.20
CA LEU A 68 -16.40 20.27 5.44
C LEU A 68 -17.13 21.12 4.41
N ALA A 69 -17.01 20.78 3.13
CA ALA A 69 -17.68 21.46 2.03
C ALA A 69 -19.22 21.46 2.20
N SER A 70 -19.79 20.30 2.55
CA SER A 70 -21.23 20.18 2.80
C SER A 70 -21.70 21.06 3.95
N ASN A 71 -20.92 21.16 5.03
CA ASN A 71 -21.26 22.03 6.16
C ASN A 71 -21.24 23.52 5.81
N LEU A 72 -20.48 23.90 4.78
CA LEU A 72 -20.34 25.28 4.31
C LEU A 72 -21.20 25.59 3.07
N ASN A 73 -22.03 24.65 2.62
CA ASN A 73 -22.79 24.73 1.37
C ASN A 73 -21.90 24.98 0.14
N LEU A 74 -20.69 24.41 0.15
CA LEU A 74 -19.71 24.47 -0.93
C LEU A 74 -19.55 23.09 -1.56
N GLN A 75 -19.00 23.05 -2.78
CA GLN A 75 -18.70 21.82 -3.48
C GLN A 75 -17.19 21.56 -3.53
N LEU A 76 -16.77 20.35 -3.15
CA LEU A 76 -15.38 19.93 -3.27
C LEU A 76 -15.07 19.52 -4.71
N LEU A 77 -13.98 20.04 -5.25
CA LEU A 77 -13.39 19.56 -6.50
C LEU A 77 -12.41 18.41 -6.18
N ASP A 78 -12.89 17.19 -6.26
CA ASP A 78 -12.15 15.98 -5.86
C ASP A 78 -10.78 15.84 -6.55
N ASP A 79 -10.69 16.23 -7.81
CA ASP A 79 -9.46 16.13 -8.61
C ASP A 79 -8.35 17.09 -8.14
N THR A 80 -8.70 18.08 -7.33
CA THR A 80 -7.73 19.06 -6.82
C THR A 80 -7.06 18.63 -5.52
N VAL A 81 -7.52 17.54 -4.88
CA VAL A 81 -6.98 17.09 -3.60
C VAL A 81 -5.59 16.48 -3.79
N HIS A 82 -4.59 17.15 -3.26
CA HIS A 82 -3.21 16.68 -3.31
C HIS A 82 -2.47 16.90 -1.98
N CYS A 83 -1.56 15.99 -1.67
CA CYS A 83 -0.69 16.11 -0.50
C CYS A 83 0.50 17.01 -0.84
N ASN A 84 0.60 18.15 -0.17
CA ASN A 84 1.70 19.10 -0.40
C ASN A 84 2.88 18.87 0.55
N ARG A 85 2.62 18.50 1.79
CA ARG A 85 3.68 18.32 2.79
C ARG A 85 3.42 17.09 3.63
N MET A 86 4.48 16.31 3.85
CA MET A 86 4.51 15.20 4.81
C MET A 86 5.65 15.44 5.80
N SER A 87 5.39 15.23 7.08
CA SER A 87 6.39 15.32 8.13
C SER A 87 6.10 14.31 9.23
N ILE A 88 7.16 13.79 9.83
CA ILE A 88 7.06 12.92 11.00
C ILE A 88 7.08 13.82 12.23
N VAL A 89 6.04 13.73 13.04
CA VAL A 89 5.90 14.48 14.30
C VAL A 89 5.52 13.52 15.42
N ARG A 90 5.74 13.91 16.64
CA ARG A 90 5.26 13.16 17.81
C ARG A 90 3.80 13.51 18.06
N SER A 91 2.97 12.49 18.21
CA SER A 91 1.58 12.64 18.65
C SER A 91 1.51 13.00 20.12
N GLU A 92 0.35 13.42 20.59
CA GLU A 92 0.07 13.65 22.01
C GLU A 92 0.40 12.45 22.90
N SER A 93 0.29 11.24 22.36
CA SER A 93 0.68 9.98 23.02
C SER A 93 2.18 9.67 22.95
N ASN A 94 3.02 10.63 22.56
CA ASN A 94 4.48 10.53 22.39
C ASN A 94 4.95 9.49 21.34
N TRP A 95 4.02 8.93 20.53
CA TRP A 95 4.35 8.04 19.43
C TRP A 95 4.63 8.81 18.13
N PRO A 96 5.56 8.32 17.30
CA PRO A 96 5.80 8.93 15.99
C PRO A 96 4.56 8.80 15.12
N SER A 97 4.09 9.90 14.56
CA SER A 97 2.94 9.97 13.67
C SER A 97 3.27 10.80 12.45
N ILE A 98 2.67 10.44 11.32
CA ILE A 98 2.88 11.16 10.08
C ILE A 98 1.82 12.28 9.98
N LYS A 99 2.31 13.52 9.97
CA LYS A 99 1.51 14.71 9.68
C LYS A 99 1.49 14.92 8.17
N ARG A 100 0.28 14.98 7.59
CA ARG A 100 0.07 15.22 6.15
C ARG A 100 -0.78 16.46 5.97
N VAL A 101 -0.35 17.34 5.07
CA VAL A 101 -1.05 18.56 4.72
C VAL A 101 -1.58 18.42 3.30
N TYR A 102 -2.91 18.41 3.16
CA TYR A 102 -3.59 18.33 1.88
C TYR A 102 -4.16 19.69 1.50
N TYR A 103 -3.98 20.05 0.24
CA TYR A 103 -4.63 21.22 -0.38
C TYR A 103 -5.72 20.71 -1.32
N PHE A 104 -6.78 21.49 -1.40
CA PHE A 104 -7.90 21.23 -2.29
C PHE A 104 -8.66 22.51 -2.57
N ASN A 105 -9.44 22.51 -3.64
CA ASN A 105 -10.28 23.63 -4.01
C ASN A 105 -11.74 23.35 -3.68
N LEU A 106 -12.39 24.30 -3.03
CA LEU A 106 -13.83 24.37 -2.92
C LEU A 106 -14.38 25.33 -3.95
N SER A 107 -15.55 25.03 -4.49
CA SER A 107 -16.28 25.90 -5.39
C SER A 107 -17.60 26.30 -4.76
N SER A 108 -17.88 27.59 -4.79
CA SER A 108 -19.24 28.11 -4.65
C SER A 108 -19.93 28.04 -6.02
N THR A 109 -21.20 28.24 -6.10
CA THR A 109 -22.05 28.06 -7.29
C THR A 109 -21.61 28.89 -8.51
N THR A 110 -20.71 29.82 -8.36
CA THR A 110 -20.32 30.80 -9.39
C THR A 110 -18.80 30.92 -9.45
N ASN A 111 -18.16 30.06 -10.20
CA ASN A 111 -16.79 30.20 -10.73
C ASN A 111 -15.64 30.59 -9.75
N ASP A 112 -15.90 30.70 -8.47
CA ASP A 112 -14.91 31.05 -7.45
C ASP A 112 -14.26 29.78 -6.89
N ARG A 113 -12.92 29.72 -6.98
CA ARG A 113 -12.12 28.65 -6.42
C ARG A 113 -11.47 29.10 -5.12
N LEU A 114 -11.86 28.46 -4.03
CA LEU A 114 -11.31 28.68 -2.70
C LEU A 114 -10.22 27.64 -2.41
N ASN A 115 -8.98 28.07 -2.24
CA ASN A 115 -7.86 27.19 -1.87
C ASN A 115 -7.95 26.86 -0.37
N CYS A 116 -8.35 25.67 -0.07
CA CYS A 116 -8.52 25.16 1.29
C CYS A 116 -7.40 24.22 1.67
N GLN A 117 -7.19 24.05 2.96
CA GLN A 117 -6.17 23.19 3.50
C GLN A 117 -6.72 22.37 4.65
N ILE A 118 -6.37 21.09 4.67
CA ILE A 118 -6.58 20.23 5.85
C ILE A 118 -5.27 19.59 6.27
N THR A 119 -5.15 19.39 7.57
CA THR A 119 -4.01 18.71 8.19
C THR A 119 -4.48 17.45 8.87
N LEU A 120 -3.95 16.32 8.43
CA LEU A 120 -4.16 15.02 9.06
C LEU A 120 -2.95 14.64 9.91
N LEU A 121 -3.20 14.14 11.10
CA LEU A 121 -2.21 13.50 11.95
C LEU A 121 -2.58 12.02 12.08
N GLY A 122 -1.84 11.16 11.38
CA GLY A 122 -2.24 9.76 11.21
C GLY A 122 -3.60 9.67 10.53
N ASN A 123 -4.63 9.22 11.26
CA ASN A 123 -6.01 9.07 10.79
C ASN A 123 -6.96 10.17 11.31
N LYS A 124 -6.45 11.15 12.03
CA LYS A 124 -7.28 12.19 12.63
C LYS A 124 -7.11 13.51 11.90
N LEU A 125 -8.23 14.18 11.59
CA LEU A 125 -8.24 15.57 11.17
C LEU A 125 -7.87 16.45 12.39
N THR A 126 -6.76 17.20 12.29
CA THR A 126 -6.24 18.02 13.38
C THR A 126 -6.54 19.50 13.15
N HIS A 127 -6.44 19.95 11.91
CA HIS A 127 -6.61 21.36 11.57
C HIS A 127 -7.18 21.49 10.15
N TRP A 128 -7.97 22.51 9.94
CA TRP A 128 -8.48 22.89 8.63
C TRP A 128 -8.48 24.40 8.50
N TYR A 129 -8.29 24.86 7.27
CA TYR A 129 -8.29 26.26 6.93
C TYR A 129 -9.11 26.48 5.66
N VAL A 130 -10.06 27.39 5.73
CA VAL A 130 -10.84 27.88 4.60
C VAL A 130 -10.69 29.40 4.58
N PRO A 131 -10.27 30.00 3.46
CA PRO A 131 -10.18 31.45 3.36
C PRO A 131 -11.58 32.07 3.49
N PRO A 132 -11.68 33.34 3.93
CA PRO A 132 -12.95 34.03 3.99
C PRO A 132 -13.56 34.10 2.58
N TYR A 133 -14.79 33.69 2.45
CA TYR A 133 -15.56 33.72 1.21
C TYR A 133 -16.86 34.52 1.43
N PRO A 134 -17.33 35.27 0.41
CA PRO A 134 -18.60 35.95 0.52
C PRO A 134 -19.70 34.91 0.62
N SER A 135 -20.26 34.75 1.83
CA SER A 135 -21.51 34.01 2.03
C SER A 135 -22.64 34.83 1.47
N ASN A 136 -23.02 34.59 0.22
CA ASN A 136 -24.29 35.12 -0.30
C ASN A 136 -25.42 34.35 0.38
N LEU A 137 -25.89 34.88 1.50
CA LEU A 137 -27.17 34.55 2.10
C LEU A 137 -28.27 35.09 1.24
#